data_cd5356bc7bb4ad435c102d497c12f89f
#
_entry.id   cd5356bc7bb4ad435c102d497c12f89f
#
_cell.length_a   1.000
_cell.length_b   1.000
_cell.length_c   1.000
_cell.angle_alpha   90.00
_cell.angle_beta   90.00
_cell.angle_gamma   90.00
#
_symmetry.space_group_name_H-M   'P 1'
#
loop_
_entity.id
_entity.type
_entity.pdbx_description
1 polymer ?
#
loop_
_entity_poly.entity_id
_entity_poly.type
_entity_poly.pdbx_seq_one_letter_code
_entity_poly.pdbx_strand_id
1 'polypeptide(L)'
;MNETSLCLDGVSIRYRLGSTDFVAVENVSLEIKPGERVMLLGPSGCGKSSLLKVVAGFQKPAAGEVRSNGRKITEPGPDRFVVFQEFDQLFPWKTVLGNVADCIRLTRKLPRAEAASRAAKILEMVGLAGYFDFYPHTLSGGMKQRVAIARAWSVDPEILLMDEPFAALDAQTRASLQDETVKIWRGARRTLIFVTHSIDEALYLGDKIVVMGRSPGRVLRVFDNPFAETRDQPESAELRHQIRALLAGNQSTEEGMQ
;
A
#
# COMPACT_ATOMS: atom_id res chain seq x y z
N MET A 1 -14.52 -0.75 23.91
CA MET A 1 -14.95 -0.31 22.56
C MET A 1 -13.89 -0.82 21.58
N ASN A 2 -14.28 -1.66 20.59
CA ASN A 2 -13.33 -2.09 19.56
C ASN A 2 -12.98 -0.86 18.73
N GLU A 3 -11.77 -0.35 18.91
CA GLU A 3 -11.26 0.72 18.07
C GLU A 3 -10.89 0.11 16.72
N THR A 4 -11.70 0.38 15.69
CA THR A 4 -11.44 -0.01 14.32
C THR A 4 -11.01 1.24 13.55
N SER A 5 -9.79 1.24 13.01
CA SER A 5 -9.28 2.35 12.18
C SER A 5 -9.96 2.37 10.82
N LEU A 6 -10.13 1.18 10.21
CA LEU A 6 -10.73 1.03 8.91
C LEU A 6 -11.63 -0.21 8.87
N CYS A 7 -12.85 -0.04 8.35
CA CYS A 7 -13.82 -1.12 8.16
C CYS A 7 -14.30 -1.14 6.71
N LEU A 8 -14.17 -2.28 6.08
CA LEU A 8 -14.81 -2.60 4.80
C LEU A 8 -15.98 -3.53 5.11
N ASP A 9 -17.19 -3.21 4.64
CA ASP A 9 -18.40 -3.97 4.87
C ASP A 9 -19.08 -4.30 3.55
N GLY A 10 -18.99 -5.57 3.13
CA GLY A 10 -19.60 -6.10 1.92
C GLY A 10 -19.17 -5.41 0.61
N VAL A 11 -17.94 -4.89 0.55
CA VAL A 11 -17.45 -4.09 -0.57
C VAL A 11 -17.39 -4.90 -1.85
N SER A 12 -18.11 -4.43 -2.88
CA SER A 12 -18.05 -4.97 -4.24
C SER A 12 -17.70 -3.87 -5.23
N ILE A 13 -16.88 -4.21 -6.23
CA ILE A 13 -16.37 -3.26 -7.23
C ILE A 13 -16.71 -3.80 -8.62
N ARG A 14 -17.35 -2.96 -9.43
CA ARG A 14 -17.71 -3.27 -10.82
C ARG A 14 -17.12 -2.22 -11.75
N TYR A 15 -16.69 -2.67 -12.90
CA TYR A 15 -16.29 -1.82 -14.02
C TYR A 15 -17.19 -2.10 -15.21
N ARG A 16 -17.52 -1.06 -15.94
CA ARG A 16 -18.26 -1.16 -17.19
C ARG A 16 -17.29 -1.05 -18.36
N LEU A 17 -17.16 -2.13 -19.14
CA LEU A 17 -16.34 -2.21 -20.34
C LEU A 17 -17.27 -2.27 -21.55
N GLY A 18 -17.58 -1.10 -22.15
CA GLY A 18 -18.58 -0.99 -23.21
C GLY A 18 -19.97 -1.39 -22.72
N SER A 19 -20.53 -2.50 -23.25
CA SER A 19 -21.84 -3.06 -22.84
C SER A 19 -21.75 -4.15 -21.75
N THR A 20 -20.55 -4.55 -21.34
CA THR A 20 -20.35 -5.65 -20.41
C THR A 20 -19.95 -5.12 -19.02
N ASP A 21 -20.64 -5.57 -17.98
CA ASP A 21 -20.26 -5.32 -16.60
C ASP A 21 -19.26 -6.38 -16.12
N PHE A 22 -18.13 -5.95 -15.62
CA PHE A 22 -17.09 -6.80 -15.05
C PHE A 22 -17.04 -6.62 -13.54
N VAL A 23 -17.19 -7.71 -12.78
CA VAL A 23 -17.06 -7.69 -11.31
C VAL A 23 -15.57 -7.90 -10.96
N ALA A 24 -14.92 -6.83 -10.56
CA ALA A 24 -13.50 -6.88 -10.20
C ALA A 24 -13.28 -7.42 -8.78
N VAL A 25 -14.15 -7.04 -7.83
CA VAL A 25 -14.11 -7.47 -6.42
C VAL A 25 -15.53 -7.75 -5.96
N GLU A 26 -15.73 -8.80 -5.20
CA GLU A 26 -17.05 -9.20 -4.72
C GLU A 26 -17.05 -9.47 -3.22
N ASN A 27 -17.95 -8.76 -2.51
CA ASN A 27 -18.32 -8.97 -1.11
C ASN A 27 -17.14 -9.07 -0.14
N VAL A 28 -16.22 -8.09 -0.18
CA VAL A 28 -15.07 -8.05 0.72
C VAL A 28 -15.45 -7.33 2.01
N SER A 29 -15.31 -8.04 3.14
CA SER A 29 -15.44 -7.49 4.49
C SER A 29 -14.13 -7.68 5.25
N LEU A 30 -13.64 -6.60 5.88
CA LEU A 30 -12.37 -6.58 6.59
C LEU A 30 -12.36 -5.50 7.65
N GLU A 31 -11.94 -5.86 8.86
CA GLU A 31 -11.70 -4.91 9.95
C GLU A 31 -10.20 -4.77 10.21
N ILE A 32 -9.74 -3.52 10.28
CA ILE A 32 -8.34 -3.16 10.49
C ILE A 32 -8.24 -2.29 11.72
N LYS A 33 -7.41 -2.71 12.67
CA LYS A 33 -7.19 -1.99 13.92
C LYS A 33 -6.24 -0.81 13.72
N PRO A 34 -6.29 0.23 14.59
CA PRO A 34 -5.31 1.31 14.58
C PRO A 34 -3.88 0.77 14.72
N GLY A 35 -2.99 1.19 13.83
CA GLY A 35 -1.60 0.78 13.81
C GLY A 35 -1.32 -0.62 13.25
N GLU A 36 -2.32 -1.32 12.74
CA GLU A 36 -2.18 -2.64 12.13
C GLU A 36 -1.64 -2.54 10.69
N ARG A 37 -0.71 -3.39 10.33
CA ARG A 37 -0.16 -3.52 8.98
C ARG A 37 -0.83 -4.68 8.26
N VAL A 38 -1.69 -4.38 7.30
CA VAL A 38 -2.45 -5.36 6.54
C VAL A 38 -1.87 -5.50 5.14
N MET A 39 -1.45 -6.70 4.80
CA MET A 39 -0.95 -7.06 3.47
C MET A 39 -2.08 -7.63 2.63
N LEU A 40 -2.43 -6.98 1.54
CA LEU A 40 -3.31 -7.55 0.51
C LEU A 40 -2.45 -8.33 -0.47
N LEU A 41 -2.46 -9.64 -0.34
CA LEU A 41 -1.66 -10.57 -1.14
C LEU A 41 -2.55 -11.34 -2.13
N GLY A 42 -2.11 -11.45 -3.37
CA GLY A 42 -2.83 -12.21 -4.38
C GLY A 42 -2.26 -12.01 -5.78
N PRO A 43 -2.72 -12.80 -6.76
CA PRO A 43 -2.25 -12.71 -8.13
C PRO A 43 -2.60 -11.37 -8.77
N SER A 44 -1.91 -11.02 -9.87
CA SER A 44 -2.20 -9.80 -10.63
C SER A 44 -3.63 -9.86 -11.20
N GLY A 45 -4.35 -8.74 -11.17
CA GLY A 45 -5.72 -8.66 -11.66
C GLY A 45 -6.81 -9.15 -10.69
N CYS A 46 -6.49 -9.61 -9.46
CA CYS A 46 -7.51 -10.01 -8.48
C CYS A 46 -8.19 -8.84 -7.74
N GLY A 47 -7.98 -7.59 -8.17
CA GLY A 47 -8.71 -6.43 -7.64
C GLY A 47 -8.07 -5.73 -6.44
N LYS A 48 -6.85 -6.05 -6.02
CA LYS A 48 -6.14 -5.41 -4.88
C LYS A 48 -6.04 -3.89 -5.04
N SER A 49 -5.54 -3.43 -6.17
CA SER A 49 -5.43 -1.99 -6.48
C SER A 49 -6.78 -1.31 -6.56
N SER A 50 -7.81 -2.00 -7.07
CA SER A 50 -9.19 -1.48 -7.09
C SER A 50 -9.73 -1.32 -5.67
N LEU A 51 -9.50 -2.30 -4.80
CA LEU A 51 -9.89 -2.23 -3.40
C LEU A 51 -9.18 -1.08 -2.69
N LEU A 52 -7.88 -0.91 -2.95
CA LEU A 52 -7.09 0.19 -2.40
C LEU A 52 -7.62 1.56 -2.86
N LYS A 53 -8.03 1.71 -4.14
CA LYS A 53 -8.66 2.95 -4.67
C LYS A 53 -9.99 3.26 -3.98
N VAL A 54 -10.79 2.24 -3.65
CA VAL A 54 -12.05 2.43 -2.90
C VAL A 54 -11.75 2.87 -1.46
N VAL A 55 -10.78 2.27 -0.78
CA VAL A 55 -10.33 2.69 0.55
C VAL A 55 -9.78 4.11 0.54
N ALA A 56 -9.07 4.49 -0.51
CA ALA A 56 -8.57 5.86 -0.68
C ALA A 56 -9.67 6.91 -0.92
N GLY A 57 -10.87 6.47 -1.33
CA GLY A 57 -11.97 7.35 -1.70
C GLY A 57 -11.89 7.86 -3.14
N PHE A 58 -10.99 7.31 -3.98
CA PHE A 58 -10.90 7.66 -5.40
C PHE A 58 -11.98 6.99 -6.25
N GLN A 59 -12.57 5.92 -5.74
CA GLN A 59 -13.62 5.17 -6.39
C GLN A 59 -14.70 4.79 -5.38
N LYS A 60 -15.97 4.93 -5.77
CA LYS A 60 -17.09 4.45 -4.96
C LYS A 60 -17.27 2.93 -5.18
N PRO A 61 -17.56 2.14 -4.14
CA PRO A 61 -17.94 0.74 -4.32
C PRO A 61 -19.29 0.65 -5.02
N ALA A 62 -19.50 -0.43 -5.78
CA ALA A 62 -20.79 -0.74 -6.40
C ALA A 62 -21.82 -1.26 -5.39
N ALA A 63 -21.35 -1.92 -4.32
CA ALA A 63 -22.13 -2.33 -3.16
C ALA A 63 -21.23 -2.32 -1.92
N GLY A 64 -21.85 -2.26 -0.74
CA GLY A 64 -21.16 -2.16 0.53
C GLY A 64 -20.65 -0.75 0.82
N GLU A 65 -19.81 -0.63 1.83
CA GLU A 65 -19.22 0.65 2.22
C GLU A 65 -17.87 0.49 2.89
N VAL A 66 -17.11 1.59 2.92
CA VAL A 66 -15.85 1.69 3.66
C VAL A 66 -15.97 2.82 4.66
N ARG A 67 -15.50 2.58 5.89
CA ARG A 67 -15.48 3.57 6.97
C ARG A 67 -14.06 3.71 7.52
N SER A 68 -13.65 4.96 7.76
CA SER A 68 -12.43 5.31 8.50
C SER A 68 -12.85 5.94 9.82
N ASN A 69 -12.37 5.39 10.95
CA ASN A 69 -12.73 5.86 12.30
C ASN A 69 -14.25 6.07 12.48
N GLY A 70 -15.06 5.11 11.98
CA GLY A 70 -16.53 5.14 12.02
C GLY A 70 -17.19 6.05 10.98
N ARG A 71 -16.45 6.88 10.25
CA ARG A 71 -16.97 7.78 9.21
C ARG A 71 -16.90 7.14 7.84
N LYS A 72 -18.01 7.18 7.09
CA LYS A 72 -18.05 6.64 5.73
C LYS A 72 -17.11 7.42 4.81
N ILE A 73 -16.31 6.68 4.03
CA ILE A 73 -15.43 7.23 3.00
C ILE A 73 -16.27 7.43 1.72
N THR A 74 -16.37 8.67 1.25
CA THR A 74 -17.08 9.04 0.03
C THR A 74 -16.18 9.74 -0.99
N GLU A 75 -15.03 10.25 -0.52
CA GLU A 75 -14.06 11.03 -1.30
C GLU A 75 -12.66 10.91 -0.66
N PRO A 76 -11.58 11.31 -1.36
CA PRO A 76 -10.24 11.37 -0.78
C PRO A 76 -10.19 12.32 0.43
N GLY A 77 -9.43 11.96 1.45
CA GLY A 77 -9.31 12.73 2.68
C GLY A 77 -7.86 12.91 3.13
N PRO A 78 -7.58 13.90 4.00
CA PRO A 78 -6.24 14.20 4.49
C PRO A 78 -5.71 13.15 5.49
N ASP A 79 -6.59 12.29 6.01
CA ASP A 79 -6.27 11.19 6.92
C ASP A 79 -5.57 10.03 6.21
N ARG A 80 -5.63 10.00 4.86
CA ARG A 80 -5.11 8.90 4.03
C ARG A 80 -4.12 9.42 2.99
N PHE A 81 -3.06 8.66 2.77
CA PHE A 81 -2.08 8.92 1.70
C PHE A 81 -1.87 7.66 0.86
N VAL A 82 -1.77 7.83 -0.46
CA VAL A 82 -1.58 6.72 -1.40
C VAL A 82 -0.23 6.83 -2.07
N VAL A 83 0.52 5.73 -2.07
CA VAL A 83 1.67 5.50 -2.94
C VAL A 83 1.24 4.53 -4.03
N PHE A 84 1.17 5.02 -5.27
CA PHE A 84 0.77 4.21 -6.42
C PHE A 84 1.94 3.39 -6.98
N GLN A 85 1.62 2.33 -7.69
CA GLN A 85 2.58 1.54 -8.45
C GLN A 85 3.18 2.34 -9.62
N GLU A 86 2.39 3.22 -10.23
CA GLU A 86 2.78 4.04 -11.37
C GLU A 86 3.80 5.12 -10.97
N PHE A 87 4.74 5.41 -11.88
CA PHE A 87 5.83 6.35 -11.62
C PHE A 87 5.46 7.82 -11.79
N ASP A 88 4.32 8.13 -12.43
CA ASP A 88 3.92 9.49 -12.80
C ASP A 88 3.13 10.21 -11.69
N GLN A 89 3.33 9.80 -10.43
CA GLN A 89 2.70 10.39 -9.26
C GLN A 89 3.46 11.61 -8.69
N LEU A 90 4.63 11.93 -9.23
CA LEU A 90 5.42 13.08 -8.81
C LEU A 90 5.03 14.33 -9.59
N PHE A 91 5.17 15.50 -8.95
CA PHE A 91 4.99 16.78 -9.63
C PHE A 91 6.16 17.04 -10.60
N PRO A 92 5.96 16.93 -11.93
CA PRO A 92 7.07 17.00 -12.91
C PRO A 92 7.77 18.37 -12.94
N TRP A 93 7.08 19.43 -12.52
CA TRP A 93 7.61 20.79 -12.43
C TRP A 93 8.32 21.11 -11.11
N LYS A 94 8.43 20.17 -10.19
CA LYS A 94 9.13 20.30 -8.92
C LYS A 94 10.39 19.44 -8.91
N THR A 95 11.42 19.94 -8.25
CA THR A 95 12.61 19.12 -7.95
C THR A 95 12.25 17.97 -7.00
N VAL A 96 13.15 17.03 -6.82
CA VAL A 96 13.03 15.95 -5.83
C VAL A 96 12.76 16.51 -4.44
N LEU A 97 13.59 17.47 -4.01
CA LEU A 97 13.39 18.16 -2.73
C LEU A 97 12.03 18.87 -2.68
N GLY A 98 11.68 19.59 -3.73
CA GLY A 98 10.42 20.31 -3.83
C GLY A 98 9.18 19.41 -3.74
N ASN A 99 9.24 18.21 -4.32
CA ASN A 99 8.17 17.24 -4.23
C ASN A 99 7.86 16.82 -2.79
N VAL A 100 8.88 16.64 -1.96
CA VAL A 100 8.71 16.23 -0.56
C VAL A 100 8.45 17.43 0.35
N ALA A 101 9.21 18.53 0.17
CA ALA A 101 9.09 19.72 1.00
C ALA A 101 7.72 20.38 0.91
N ASP A 102 7.11 20.43 -0.28
CA ASP A 102 5.76 20.99 -0.45
C ASP A 102 4.69 20.15 0.27
N CYS A 103 4.83 18.82 0.30
CA CYS A 103 3.94 17.97 1.09
C CYS A 103 4.01 18.32 2.58
N ILE A 104 5.22 18.44 3.13
CA ILE A 104 5.44 18.84 4.54
C ILE A 104 4.85 20.22 4.80
N ARG A 105 5.11 21.17 3.92
CA ARG A 105 4.65 22.55 4.07
C ARG A 105 3.13 22.65 4.11
N LEU A 106 2.46 21.95 3.21
CA LEU A 106 0.99 21.97 3.10
C LEU A 106 0.31 21.26 4.27
N THR A 107 0.84 20.12 4.70
CA THR A 107 0.22 19.31 5.76
C THR A 107 0.53 19.83 7.16
N ARG A 108 1.77 20.31 7.38
CA ARG A 108 2.22 20.74 8.72
C ARG A 108 2.30 22.27 8.89
N LYS A 109 1.96 23.03 7.84
CA LYS A 109 2.01 24.51 7.81
C LYS A 109 3.36 25.09 8.27
N LEU A 110 4.46 24.42 7.92
CA LEU A 110 5.82 24.83 8.30
C LEU A 110 6.40 25.89 7.36
N PRO A 111 7.34 26.72 7.84
CA PRO A 111 8.13 27.60 7.00
C PRO A 111 8.90 26.82 5.92
N ARG A 112 9.14 27.47 4.77
CA ARG A 112 9.78 26.81 3.60
C ARG A 112 11.15 26.21 3.93
N ALA A 113 11.98 26.92 4.68
CA ALA A 113 13.32 26.45 5.05
C ALA A 113 13.28 25.22 5.97
N GLU A 114 12.36 25.19 6.93
CA GLU A 114 12.20 24.06 7.84
C GLU A 114 11.63 22.84 7.10
N ALA A 115 10.64 23.03 6.23
CA ALA A 115 10.10 21.97 5.39
C ALA A 115 11.17 21.36 4.47
N ALA A 116 12.02 22.19 3.86
CA ALA A 116 13.13 21.73 3.03
C ALA A 116 14.17 20.93 3.84
N SER A 117 14.53 21.38 5.04
CA SER A 117 15.46 20.66 5.91
C SER A 117 14.92 19.29 6.32
N ARG A 118 13.63 19.19 6.67
CA ARG A 118 13.00 17.89 6.99
C ARG A 118 12.91 16.98 5.76
N ALA A 119 12.58 17.55 4.61
CA ALA A 119 12.49 16.80 3.34
C ALA A 119 13.86 16.22 2.96
N ALA A 120 14.94 16.97 3.12
CA ALA A 120 16.30 16.50 2.85
C ALA A 120 16.63 15.25 3.68
N LYS A 121 16.36 15.27 4.99
CA LYS A 121 16.58 14.11 5.87
C LYS A 121 15.80 12.85 5.43
N ILE A 122 14.54 13.02 5.03
CA ILE A 122 13.74 11.89 4.55
C ILE A 122 14.29 11.36 3.22
N LEU A 123 14.72 12.26 2.32
CA LEU A 123 15.35 11.87 1.05
C LEU A 123 16.69 11.17 1.24
N GLU A 124 17.47 11.55 2.24
CA GLU A 124 18.69 10.84 2.64
C GLU A 124 18.37 9.40 3.10
N MET A 125 17.32 9.20 3.91
CA MET A 125 16.89 7.88 4.37
C MET A 125 16.51 6.95 3.20
N VAL A 126 15.95 7.48 2.12
CA VAL A 126 15.65 6.70 0.91
C VAL A 126 16.81 6.65 -0.09
N GLY A 127 18.02 7.09 0.29
CA GLY A 127 19.23 7.01 -0.53
C GLY A 127 19.24 8.00 -1.71
N LEU A 128 18.67 9.20 -1.54
CA LEU A 128 18.60 10.26 -2.55
C LEU A 128 19.31 11.55 -2.18
N ALA A 129 20.31 11.48 -1.28
CA ALA A 129 21.07 12.66 -0.79
C ALA A 129 21.69 13.51 -1.92
N GLY A 130 22.15 12.90 -3.00
CA GLY A 130 22.77 13.60 -4.14
C GLY A 130 21.80 14.10 -5.22
N TYR A 131 20.47 13.98 -5.02
CA TYR A 131 19.49 14.19 -6.08
C TYR A 131 18.45 15.28 -5.78
N PHE A 132 18.68 16.13 -4.81
CA PHE A 132 17.70 17.13 -4.32
C PHE A 132 17.20 18.09 -5.40
N ASP A 133 18.11 18.54 -6.28
CA ASP A 133 17.82 19.51 -7.34
C ASP A 133 17.41 18.88 -8.67
N PHE A 134 17.36 17.54 -8.74
CA PHE A 134 16.94 16.82 -9.93
C PHE A 134 15.42 16.89 -10.09
N TYR A 135 14.97 16.77 -11.35
CA TYR A 135 13.55 16.74 -11.67
C TYR A 135 13.09 15.29 -11.96
N PRO A 136 11.80 14.94 -11.78
CA PRO A 136 11.30 13.59 -11.99
C PRO A 136 11.64 12.97 -13.34
N HIS A 137 11.66 13.77 -14.42
CA HIS A 137 11.98 13.27 -15.77
C HIS A 137 13.43 12.81 -15.94
N THR A 138 14.34 13.21 -15.07
CA THR A 138 15.75 12.79 -15.08
C THR A 138 16.04 11.56 -14.21
N LEU A 139 15.02 11.05 -13.49
CA LEU A 139 15.17 9.94 -12.56
C LEU A 139 14.81 8.60 -13.17
N SER A 140 15.47 7.54 -12.72
CA SER A 140 15.02 6.17 -13.00
C SER A 140 13.68 5.88 -12.31
N GLY A 141 12.96 4.82 -12.77
CA GLY A 141 11.71 4.40 -12.15
C GLY A 141 11.84 4.11 -10.65
N GLY A 142 12.90 3.40 -10.24
CA GLY A 142 13.17 3.13 -8.83
C GLY A 142 13.48 4.39 -8.02
N MET A 143 14.13 5.40 -8.59
CA MET A 143 14.36 6.69 -7.92
C MET A 143 13.04 7.46 -7.76
N LYS A 144 12.18 7.49 -8.78
CA LYS A 144 10.84 8.09 -8.69
C LYS A 144 10.02 7.45 -7.58
N GLN A 145 10.08 6.12 -7.46
CA GLN A 145 9.35 5.38 -6.41
C GLN A 145 9.88 5.72 -5.01
N ARG A 146 11.22 5.86 -4.84
CA ARG A 146 11.81 6.31 -3.58
C ARG A 146 11.37 7.73 -3.20
N VAL A 147 11.23 8.64 -4.17
CA VAL A 147 10.67 9.99 -3.91
C VAL A 147 9.19 9.89 -3.49
N ALA A 148 8.39 9.02 -4.12
CA ALA A 148 6.99 8.82 -3.75
C ALA A 148 6.84 8.28 -2.32
N ILE A 149 7.69 7.33 -1.93
CA ILE A 149 7.75 6.80 -0.56
C ILE A 149 8.16 7.92 0.41
N ALA A 150 9.17 8.73 0.08
CA ALA A 150 9.61 9.87 0.89
C ALA A 150 8.46 10.89 1.09
N ARG A 151 7.65 11.15 0.07
CA ARG A 151 6.44 11.98 0.18
C ARG A 151 5.45 11.39 1.19
N ALA A 152 5.17 10.10 1.10
CA ALA A 152 4.28 9.41 2.01
C ALA A 152 4.73 9.51 3.47
N TRP A 153 6.01 9.24 3.72
CA TRP A 153 6.59 9.37 5.06
C TRP A 153 6.58 10.81 5.59
N SER A 154 6.74 11.79 4.69
CA SER A 154 6.77 13.21 5.06
C SER A 154 5.40 13.74 5.51
N VAL A 155 4.32 13.22 4.96
CA VAL A 155 2.93 13.59 5.29
C VAL A 155 2.53 13.02 6.64
N ASP A 156 3.02 11.81 6.97
CA ASP A 156 2.74 11.10 8.21
C ASP A 156 1.23 10.92 8.44
N PRO A 157 0.50 10.28 7.50
CA PRO A 157 -0.94 10.14 7.54
C PRO A 157 -1.38 9.11 8.60
N GLU A 158 -2.66 9.12 9.00
CA GLU A 158 -3.23 8.10 9.89
C GLU A 158 -3.28 6.73 9.20
N ILE A 159 -3.61 6.73 7.91
CA ILE A 159 -3.70 5.52 7.08
C ILE A 159 -2.79 5.69 5.86
N LEU A 160 -1.82 4.81 5.70
CA LEU A 160 -0.97 4.74 4.54
C LEU A 160 -1.39 3.58 3.65
N LEU A 161 -1.60 3.89 2.37
CA LEU A 161 -2.01 2.94 1.34
C LEU A 161 -0.87 2.81 0.34
N MET A 162 -0.37 1.60 0.11
CA MET A 162 0.75 1.35 -0.80
C MET A 162 0.39 0.28 -1.83
N ASP A 163 0.48 0.61 -3.10
CA ASP A 163 0.21 -0.30 -4.21
C ASP A 163 1.53 -0.75 -4.84
N GLU A 164 2.00 -1.94 -4.49
CA GLU A 164 3.26 -2.56 -4.97
C GLU A 164 4.47 -1.60 -4.98
N PRO A 165 4.74 -0.85 -3.88
CA PRO A 165 5.70 0.26 -3.89
C PRO A 165 7.15 -0.16 -4.11
N PHE A 166 7.46 -1.44 -3.97
CA PHE A 166 8.83 -1.96 -4.14
C PHE A 166 9.04 -2.78 -5.41
N ALA A 167 8.01 -2.92 -6.27
CA ALA A 167 8.07 -3.79 -7.44
C ALA A 167 9.16 -3.39 -8.44
N ALA A 168 9.43 -2.10 -8.60
CA ALA A 168 10.41 -1.56 -9.54
C ALA A 168 11.83 -1.41 -9.00
N LEU A 169 12.08 -1.90 -7.78
CA LEU A 169 13.37 -1.74 -7.10
C LEU A 169 14.23 -3.01 -7.27
N ASP A 170 15.54 -2.80 -7.36
CA ASP A 170 16.50 -3.91 -7.24
C ASP A 170 16.44 -4.53 -5.83
N ALA A 171 16.97 -5.74 -5.69
CA ALA A 171 16.84 -6.54 -4.46
C ALA A 171 17.46 -5.85 -3.24
N GLN A 172 18.62 -5.21 -3.38
CA GLN A 172 19.31 -4.55 -2.28
C GLN A 172 18.58 -3.29 -1.82
N THR A 173 18.17 -2.45 -2.77
CA THR A 173 17.38 -1.23 -2.49
C THR A 173 16.04 -1.59 -1.88
N ARG A 174 15.37 -2.64 -2.40
CA ARG A 174 14.10 -3.14 -1.84
C ARG A 174 14.26 -3.55 -0.38
N ALA A 175 15.26 -4.37 -0.06
CA ALA A 175 15.50 -4.82 1.31
C ALA A 175 15.76 -3.63 2.25
N SER A 176 16.60 -2.69 1.85
CA SER A 176 16.89 -1.48 2.63
C SER A 176 15.63 -0.64 2.90
N LEU A 177 14.79 -0.40 1.88
CA LEU A 177 13.57 0.38 2.05
C LEU A 177 12.49 -0.34 2.87
N GLN A 178 12.43 -1.67 2.79
CA GLN A 178 11.59 -2.46 3.68
C GLN A 178 12.00 -2.28 5.14
N ASP A 179 13.31 -2.35 5.42
CA ASP A 179 13.85 -2.16 6.77
C ASP A 179 13.58 -0.74 7.30
N GLU A 180 13.77 0.29 6.47
CA GLU A 180 13.45 1.66 6.83
C GLU A 180 11.94 1.85 7.05
N THR A 181 11.10 1.21 6.24
CA THR A 181 9.64 1.23 6.41
C THR A 181 9.25 0.64 7.77
N VAL A 182 9.82 -0.49 8.16
CA VAL A 182 9.61 -1.10 9.47
C VAL A 182 10.05 -0.17 10.62
N LYS A 183 11.23 0.45 10.52
CA LYS A 183 11.74 1.39 11.53
C LYS A 183 10.80 2.57 11.74
N ILE A 184 10.32 3.19 10.66
CA ILE A 184 9.39 4.32 10.69
C ILE A 184 8.07 3.90 11.32
N TRP A 185 7.61 2.68 10.97
CA TRP A 185 6.34 2.13 11.50
C TRP A 185 6.38 1.92 13.01
N ARG A 186 7.46 1.36 13.53
CA ARG A 186 7.63 1.14 14.98
C ARG A 186 7.46 2.42 15.79
N GLY A 187 7.82 3.57 15.23
CA GLY A 187 7.72 4.86 15.89
C GLY A 187 6.34 5.53 15.84
N ALA A 188 5.49 5.20 14.87
CA ALA A 188 4.35 6.05 14.50
C ALA A 188 2.96 5.44 14.75
N ARG A 189 2.82 4.13 14.99
CA ARG A 189 1.53 3.41 15.13
C ARG A 189 0.49 3.78 14.06
N ARG A 190 0.92 3.87 12.79
CA ARG A 190 0.06 4.19 11.67
C ARG A 190 -0.57 2.93 11.10
N THR A 191 -1.79 3.03 10.61
CA THR A 191 -2.43 1.92 9.89
C THR A 191 -1.85 1.82 8.48
N LEU A 192 -1.49 0.61 8.04
CA LEU A 192 -0.96 0.35 6.71
C LEU A 192 -1.83 -0.65 5.97
N ILE A 193 -2.20 -0.32 4.73
CA ILE A 193 -2.62 -1.31 3.74
C ILE A 193 -1.56 -1.35 2.65
N PHE A 194 -1.00 -2.52 2.46
CA PHE A 194 0.07 -2.74 1.51
C PHE A 194 -0.32 -3.84 0.52
N VAL A 195 -0.36 -3.49 -0.74
CA VAL A 195 -0.61 -4.44 -1.83
C VAL A 195 0.70 -5.02 -2.30
N THR A 196 0.77 -6.33 -2.39
CA THR A 196 1.91 -7.06 -2.95
C THR A 196 1.49 -8.38 -3.59
N HIS A 197 2.35 -8.92 -4.44
CA HIS A 197 2.28 -10.30 -4.93
C HIS A 197 3.38 -11.19 -4.32
N SER A 198 4.26 -10.63 -3.46
CA SER A 198 5.35 -11.32 -2.80
C SER A 198 4.93 -11.83 -1.42
N ILE A 199 4.98 -13.15 -1.23
CA ILE A 199 4.73 -13.79 0.07
C ILE A 199 5.78 -13.32 1.10
N ASP A 200 7.04 -13.19 0.68
CA ASP A 200 8.14 -12.77 1.56
C ASP A 200 7.97 -11.34 2.06
N GLU A 201 7.51 -10.42 1.19
CA GLU A 201 7.15 -9.07 1.61
C GLU A 201 6.00 -9.08 2.61
N ALA A 202 4.94 -9.86 2.33
CA ALA A 202 3.79 -9.94 3.20
C ALA A 202 4.16 -10.49 4.59
N LEU A 203 4.99 -11.52 4.64
CA LEU A 203 5.49 -12.09 5.90
C LEU A 203 6.40 -11.13 6.66
N TYR A 204 7.26 -10.40 5.96
CA TYR A 204 8.20 -9.49 6.60
C TYR A 204 7.54 -8.21 7.14
N LEU A 205 6.60 -7.62 6.36
CA LEU A 205 6.05 -6.29 6.65
C LEU A 205 4.75 -6.32 7.45
N GLY A 206 3.92 -7.36 7.30
CA GLY A 206 2.55 -7.36 7.76
C GLY A 206 2.31 -8.04 9.09
N ASP A 207 1.42 -7.48 9.89
CA ASP A 207 0.85 -8.12 11.08
C ASP A 207 -0.30 -9.06 10.67
N LYS A 208 -0.99 -8.72 9.59
CA LYS A 208 -2.10 -9.48 9.03
C LYS A 208 -1.93 -9.64 7.52
N ILE A 209 -2.19 -10.84 7.01
CA ILE A 209 -2.10 -11.16 5.57
C ILE A 209 -3.47 -11.58 5.08
N VAL A 210 -4.03 -10.78 4.17
CA VAL A 210 -5.30 -11.03 3.49
C VAL A 210 -5.00 -11.63 2.13
N VAL A 211 -5.24 -12.92 1.97
CA VAL A 211 -5.04 -13.61 0.69
C VAL A 211 -6.27 -13.46 -0.17
N MET A 212 -6.10 -12.90 -1.36
CA MET A 212 -7.16 -12.67 -2.34
C MET A 212 -7.04 -13.63 -3.53
N GLY A 213 -8.19 -14.17 -3.95
CA GLY A 213 -8.32 -14.97 -5.17
C GLY A 213 -8.80 -14.13 -6.35
N ARG A 214 -8.87 -14.76 -7.52
CA ARG A 214 -9.33 -14.13 -8.78
C ARG A 214 -10.79 -14.42 -9.11
N SER A 215 -11.33 -13.57 -9.98
CA SER A 215 -12.42 -13.71 -10.92
C SER A 215 -13.75 -14.18 -10.34
N PRO A 216 -14.45 -13.35 -9.59
CA PRO A 216 -14.10 -12.02 -9.08
C PRO A 216 -13.16 -12.10 -7.87
N GLY A 217 -12.42 -10.99 -7.61
CA GLY A 217 -11.56 -10.87 -6.45
C GLY A 217 -12.34 -11.04 -5.14
N ARG A 218 -11.97 -12.04 -4.35
CA ARG A 218 -12.56 -12.34 -3.04
C ARG A 218 -11.48 -12.60 -2.01
N VAL A 219 -11.78 -12.36 -0.75
CA VAL A 219 -10.90 -12.79 0.34
C VAL A 219 -11.03 -14.30 0.48
N LEU A 220 -9.93 -15.01 0.23
CA LEU A 220 -9.85 -16.47 0.42
C LEU A 220 -9.64 -16.80 1.89
N ARG A 221 -8.69 -16.10 2.52
CA ARG A 221 -8.36 -16.28 3.93
C ARG A 221 -7.63 -15.07 4.48
N VAL A 222 -7.80 -14.83 5.76
CA VAL A 222 -7.02 -13.85 6.55
C VAL A 222 -6.16 -14.63 7.53
N PHE A 223 -4.88 -14.28 7.59
CA PHE A 223 -3.91 -14.85 8.52
C PHE A 223 -3.37 -13.76 9.43
N ASP A 224 -3.30 -14.04 10.72
CA ASP A 224 -2.46 -13.29 11.64
C ASP A 224 -1.01 -13.74 11.44
N ASN A 225 -0.08 -12.78 11.43
CA ASN A 225 1.34 -13.05 11.20
C ASN A 225 2.16 -12.65 12.42
N PRO A 226 2.49 -13.59 13.30
CA PRO A 226 3.34 -13.34 14.46
C PRO A 226 4.83 -13.18 14.11
N PHE A 227 5.22 -13.41 12.85
CA PHE A 227 6.60 -13.40 12.38
C PHE A 227 7.01 -12.09 11.71
N ALA A 228 6.17 -11.06 11.78
CA ALA A 228 6.48 -9.76 11.18
C ALA A 228 7.83 -9.21 11.68
N GLU A 229 8.51 -8.49 10.77
CA GLU A 229 9.80 -7.83 11.01
C GLU A 229 11.00 -8.78 11.20
N THR A 230 10.82 -10.08 10.96
CA THR A 230 11.90 -11.05 11.00
C THR A 230 12.04 -11.75 9.66
N ARG A 231 13.25 -11.69 9.08
CA ARG A 231 13.59 -12.37 7.83
C ARG A 231 13.98 -13.82 8.11
N ASP A 232 13.65 -14.71 7.17
CA ASP A 232 14.13 -16.08 7.09
C ASP A 232 13.90 -16.92 8.37
N GLN A 233 12.75 -16.73 9.04
CA GLN A 233 12.38 -17.56 10.17
C GLN A 233 11.89 -18.94 9.72
N PRO A 234 12.51 -20.05 10.22
CA PRO A 234 12.01 -21.40 9.96
C PRO A 234 10.56 -21.59 10.41
N GLU A 235 10.15 -20.94 11.50
CA GLU A 235 8.81 -21.01 12.08
C GLU A 235 7.74 -20.41 11.16
N SER A 236 8.12 -19.50 10.26
CA SER A 236 7.22 -18.96 9.25
C SER A 236 6.96 -19.89 8.06
N ALA A 237 7.67 -21.03 7.99
CA ALA A 237 7.60 -21.95 6.86
C ALA A 237 6.19 -22.52 6.65
N GLU A 238 5.50 -22.89 7.74
CA GLU A 238 4.15 -23.42 7.71
C GLU A 238 3.15 -22.36 7.18
N LEU A 239 3.22 -21.14 7.70
CA LEU A 239 2.39 -20.03 7.22
C LEU A 239 2.64 -19.72 5.74
N ARG A 240 3.91 -19.70 5.32
CA ARG A 240 4.34 -19.56 3.93
C ARG A 240 3.76 -20.66 3.04
N HIS A 241 3.81 -21.91 3.51
CA HIS A 241 3.28 -23.07 2.79
C HIS A 241 1.76 -22.96 2.61
N GLN A 242 1.01 -22.64 3.67
CA GLN A 242 -0.44 -22.46 3.61
C GLN A 242 -0.85 -21.34 2.64
N ILE A 243 -0.17 -20.20 2.69
CA ILE A 243 -0.43 -19.09 1.76
C ILE A 243 -0.16 -19.53 0.31
N ARG A 244 0.97 -20.21 0.06
CA ARG A 244 1.34 -20.68 -1.27
C ARG A 244 0.33 -21.70 -1.81
N ALA A 245 -0.13 -22.62 -0.98
CA ALA A 245 -1.13 -23.62 -1.36
C ALA A 245 -2.47 -22.97 -1.75
N LEU A 246 -2.93 -21.95 -1.00
CA LEU A 246 -4.14 -21.20 -1.34
C LEU A 246 -4.03 -20.46 -2.68
N LEU A 247 -2.89 -19.83 -2.95
CA LEU A 247 -2.65 -19.12 -4.20
C LEU A 247 -2.58 -20.09 -5.39
N ALA A 248 -1.95 -21.26 -5.23
CA ALA A 248 -1.86 -22.29 -6.26
C ALA A 248 -3.22 -22.95 -6.55
N GLY A 249 -3.98 -23.33 -5.51
CA GLY A 249 -5.30 -23.95 -5.65
C GLY A 249 -6.32 -23.07 -6.37
N ASN A 250 -6.22 -21.75 -6.21
CA ASN A 250 -7.09 -20.81 -6.89
C ASN A 250 -6.71 -20.59 -8.39
N GLN A 251 -5.50 -20.97 -8.82
CA GLN A 251 -5.08 -20.96 -10.23
C GLN A 251 -5.61 -22.18 -10.99
N SER A 252 -5.66 -23.34 -10.36
CA SER A 252 -6.08 -24.60 -10.99
C SER A 252 -7.59 -24.68 -11.30
N THR A 253 -8.41 -23.89 -10.62
CA THR A 253 -9.87 -23.89 -10.84
C THR A 253 -10.26 -23.18 -12.15
N GLU A 254 -9.39 -22.36 -12.74
CA GLU A 254 -9.64 -21.61 -13.98
C GLU A 254 -9.28 -22.43 -15.24
N GLU A 255 -8.27 -23.30 -15.18
CA GLU A 255 -7.88 -24.14 -16.32
C GLU A 255 -8.89 -25.25 -16.64
N GLY A 256 -9.77 -25.57 -15.69
CA GLY A 256 -10.85 -26.56 -15.85
C GLY A 256 -12.17 -26.01 -16.39
N MET A 257 -12.30 -24.70 -16.65
CA MET A 257 -13.54 -24.04 -17.10
C MET A 257 -13.41 -23.39 -18.50
N GLN A 258 -12.36 -23.70 -19.26
CA GLN A 258 -12.22 -23.29 -20.67
C GLN A 258 -12.59 -24.41 -21.63
#